data_f4132c9929cecbdee3708dbbfcdbdbf7
#
_entry.id   f4132c9929cecbdee3708dbbfcdbdbf7
#
_cell.length_a   1.000
_cell.length_b   1.000
_cell.length_c   1.000
_cell.angle_alpha   90.00
_cell.angle_beta   90.00
_cell.angle_gamma   90.00
#
_symmetry.space_group_name_H-M   'P 1'
#
loop_
_entity.id
_entity.type
_entity.pdbx_description
1 polymer ?
#
loop_
_entity_poly.entity_id
_entity_poly.type
_entity_poly.pdbx_seq_one_letter_code
_entity_poly.pdbx_strand_id
1 'polypeptide(L)'
;DGEVEVAGGVQRVIQRNNWKIFFENLHDTIHAVATHESSWRAAKEEFESMPAGTPKPFEVVIVDGNGEPLEFWANLELKGYDNGHGFMEGIFVPPTDPVSLAYVASLEASQGAARADEILRVNRHNTIVYPSCSPHTSFQQIRVIRPLSVDRTLVEIFSFRLKGAPEATFQ
;
A
#
# COMPACT_ATOMS: atom_id res chain seq x y z
N ASP A 1 -5.82 -11.82 -17.18
CA ASP A 1 -6.10 -12.08 -15.76
C ASP A 1 -4.87 -12.73 -15.17
N GLY A 2 -4.17 -12.00 -14.27
CA GLY A 2 -2.97 -12.52 -13.65
C GLY A 2 -3.30 -13.44 -12.47
N GLU A 3 -2.63 -14.59 -12.39
CA GLU A 3 -2.61 -15.39 -11.18
C GLU A 3 -1.66 -14.75 -10.16
N VAL A 4 -2.02 -14.78 -8.90
CA VAL A 4 -1.14 -14.37 -7.80
C VAL A 4 -0.59 -15.57 -7.07
N GLU A 5 0.62 -15.45 -6.55
CA GLU A 5 1.22 -16.43 -5.67
C GLU A 5 1.79 -15.75 -4.42
N VAL A 6 1.87 -16.48 -3.32
CA VAL A 6 2.51 -15.97 -2.10
C VAL A 6 4.02 -15.82 -2.36
N ALA A 7 4.56 -14.64 -2.08
CA ALA A 7 5.98 -14.33 -2.20
C ALA A 7 6.64 -14.34 -0.81
N GLY A 8 7.64 -15.20 -0.65
CA GLY A 8 8.38 -15.31 0.61
C GLY A 8 7.61 -15.98 1.74
N GLY A 9 7.97 -15.62 2.96
CA GLY A 9 7.37 -16.16 4.18
C GLY A 9 6.22 -15.29 4.71
N VAL A 10 5.59 -15.78 5.78
CA VAL A 10 4.58 -15.01 6.52
C VAL A 10 5.26 -14.22 7.63
N GLN A 11 5.15 -12.90 7.56
CA GLN A 11 5.61 -12.04 8.65
C GLN A 11 4.54 -11.99 9.76
N ARG A 12 4.96 -12.14 11.01
CA ARG A 12 4.10 -12.12 12.18
C ARG A 12 4.53 -11.04 13.15
N VAL A 13 3.59 -10.16 13.50
CA VAL A 13 3.83 -9.07 14.43
C VAL A 13 2.79 -9.12 15.56
N ILE A 14 3.26 -9.10 16.81
CA ILE A 14 2.38 -8.92 17.96
C ILE A 14 2.37 -7.43 18.33
N GLN A 15 1.23 -6.81 18.14
CA GLN A 15 0.99 -5.42 18.52
C GLN A 15 0.38 -5.36 19.91
N ARG A 16 0.82 -4.37 20.72
CA ARG A 16 0.28 -4.11 22.07
C ARG A 16 -0.86 -3.10 21.98
N ASN A 17 -1.93 -3.50 21.31
CA ASN A 17 -3.14 -2.68 21.14
C ASN A 17 -4.38 -3.57 20.98
N ASN A 18 -5.53 -2.93 21.05
CA ASN A 18 -6.79 -3.55 20.66
C ASN A 18 -6.86 -3.67 19.13
N TRP A 19 -7.31 -4.80 18.62
CA TRP A 19 -7.40 -5.08 17.19
C TRP A 19 -8.23 -4.06 16.40
N LYS A 20 -9.23 -3.42 17.03
CA LYS A 20 -10.06 -2.40 16.38
C LYS A 20 -9.25 -1.15 16.01
N ILE A 21 -8.28 -0.79 16.84
CA ILE A 21 -7.40 0.35 16.57
C ILE A 21 -6.63 0.16 15.25
N PHE A 22 -6.28 -1.08 14.92
CA PHE A 22 -5.64 -1.37 13.64
C PHE A 22 -6.53 -0.96 12.46
N PHE A 23 -7.83 -1.30 12.51
CA PHE A 23 -8.77 -0.93 11.44
C PHE A 23 -9.11 0.55 11.42
N GLU A 24 -9.27 1.18 12.57
CA GLU A 24 -9.49 2.62 12.66
C GLU A 24 -8.33 3.39 12.06
N ASN A 25 -7.10 2.98 12.35
CA ASN A 25 -5.89 3.57 11.76
C ASN A 25 -5.87 3.44 10.23
N LEU A 26 -6.35 2.34 9.65
CA LEU A 26 -6.39 2.15 8.20
C LEU A 26 -7.37 3.10 7.47
N HIS A 27 -8.38 3.59 8.17
CA HIS A 27 -9.41 4.49 7.62
C HIS A 27 -9.28 5.93 8.11
N ASP A 28 -8.15 6.29 8.70
CA ASP A 28 -7.83 7.65 9.07
C ASP A 28 -6.80 8.22 8.09
N THR A 29 -7.20 9.20 7.29
CA THR A 29 -6.33 9.83 6.28
C THR A 29 -5.44 10.92 6.88
N ILE A 30 -5.79 11.47 8.03
CA ILE A 30 -5.15 12.69 8.56
C ILE A 30 -4.01 12.37 9.55
N HIS A 31 -4.10 11.27 10.28
CA HIS A 31 -3.10 10.94 11.31
C HIS A 31 -1.67 10.82 10.74
N ALA A 32 -1.53 10.37 9.50
CA ALA A 32 -0.22 10.11 8.89
C ALA A 32 0.68 11.35 8.90
N VAL A 33 0.12 12.52 8.63
CA VAL A 33 0.86 13.80 8.60
C VAL A 33 1.54 14.10 9.93
N ALA A 34 0.87 13.83 11.04
CA ALA A 34 1.39 14.11 12.39
C ALA A 34 2.12 12.90 12.99
N THR A 35 1.50 11.71 12.96
CA THR A 35 2.04 10.54 13.66
C THR A 35 3.21 9.87 12.95
N HIS A 36 3.32 10.03 11.62
CA HIS A 36 4.43 9.51 10.83
C HIS A 36 5.52 10.56 10.57
N GLU A 37 5.45 11.74 11.18
CA GLU A 37 6.40 12.84 10.92
C GLU A 37 7.86 12.42 11.06
N SER A 38 8.21 11.71 12.14
CA SER A 38 9.58 11.24 12.33
C SER A 38 10.06 10.29 11.24
N SER A 39 9.17 9.47 10.71
CA SER A 39 9.50 8.49 9.68
C SER A 39 9.73 9.14 8.32
N TRP A 40 8.84 10.04 7.89
CA TRP A 40 9.01 10.68 6.59
C TRP A 40 10.17 11.70 6.60
N ARG A 41 10.44 12.36 7.73
CA ARG A 41 11.64 13.21 7.88
C ARG A 41 12.92 12.39 7.76
N ALA A 42 13.01 11.26 8.46
CA ALA A 42 14.16 10.37 8.36
C ALA A 42 14.36 9.82 6.95
N ALA A 43 13.30 9.44 6.25
CA ALA A 43 13.37 8.98 4.88
C ALA A 43 13.87 10.08 3.92
N LYS A 44 13.43 11.31 4.12
CA LYS A 44 13.90 12.45 3.36
C LYS A 44 15.38 12.74 3.59
N GLU A 45 15.82 12.78 4.86
CA GLU A 45 17.21 12.98 5.24
C GLU A 45 18.12 11.89 4.67
N GLU A 46 17.70 10.62 4.75
CA GLU A 46 18.41 9.48 4.20
C GLU A 46 18.59 9.65 2.69
N PHE A 47 17.53 9.97 1.96
CA PHE A 47 17.60 10.17 0.52
C PHE A 47 18.49 11.36 0.13
N GLU A 48 18.43 12.48 0.85
CA GLU A 48 19.29 13.64 0.64
C GLU A 48 20.78 13.35 0.88
N SER A 49 21.08 12.33 1.69
CA SER A 49 22.45 11.87 1.95
C SER A 49 23.03 10.96 0.87
N MET A 50 22.19 10.44 -0.02
CA MET A 50 22.60 9.54 -1.10
C MET A 50 23.38 10.29 -2.21
N PRO A 51 24.22 9.60 -2.99
CA PRO A 51 24.92 10.23 -4.10
C PRO A 51 23.97 10.90 -5.11
N ALA A 52 24.36 12.06 -5.63
CA ALA A 52 23.58 12.78 -6.62
C ALA A 52 23.26 11.88 -7.84
N GLY A 53 21.99 11.86 -8.25
CA GLY A 53 21.50 11.01 -9.35
C GLY A 53 21.08 9.60 -8.93
N THR A 54 21.16 9.26 -7.65
CA THR A 54 20.58 8.00 -7.15
C THR A 54 19.07 8.01 -7.36
N PRO A 55 18.48 7.00 -8.02
CA PRO A 55 17.02 6.87 -8.09
C PRO A 55 16.42 6.77 -6.69
N LYS A 56 15.30 7.46 -6.46
CA LYS A 56 14.63 7.42 -5.15
C LYS A 56 14.09 6.01 -4.89
N PRO A 57 14.55 5.32 -3.82
CA PRO A 57 14.05 3.99 -3.49
C PRO A 57 12.54 4.01 -3.23
N PHE A 58 11.84 2.92 -3.60
CA PHE A 58 10.39 2.83 -3.46
C PHE A 58 9.91 2.98 -2.01
N GLU A 59 10.67 2.42 -1.07
CA GLU A 59 10.39 2.54 0.38
C GLU A 59 10.43 4.00 0.82
N VAL A 60 11.39 4.77 0.32
CA VAL A 60 11.50 6.20 0.60
C VAL A 60 10.33 6.96 -0.03
N VAL A 61 9.91 6.62 -1.25
CA VAL A 61 8.75 7.24 -1.91
C VAL A 61 7.49 7.07 -1.06
N ILE A 62 7.24 5.84 -0.58
CA ILE A 62 6.05 5.55 0.23
C ILE A 62 6.07 6.27 1.57
N VAL A 63 7.22 6.28 2.25
CA VAL A 63 7.32 6.90 3.57
C VAL A 63 7.29 8.43 3.46
N ASP A 64 7.98 9.00 2.48
CA ASP A 64 7.98 10.43 2.20
C ASP A 64 6.59 10.96 1.83
N GLY A 65 5.80 10.15 1.11
CA GLY A 65 4.41 10.47 0.79
C GLY A 65 3.52 10.74 2.02
N ASN A 66 3.90 10.27 3.22
CA ASN A 66 3.19 10.64 4.46
C ASN A 66 3.39 12.12 4.84
N GLY A 67 4.39 12.79 4.29
CA GLY A 67 4.65 14.21 4.48
C GLY A 67 3.88 15.14 3.56
N GLU A 68 3.03 14.62 2.69
CA GLU A 68 2.19 15.42 1.80
C GLU A 68 1.25 16.36 2.60
N PRO A 69 0.91 17.53 2.06
CA PRO A 69 0.08 18.51 2.77
C PRO A 69 -1.35 18.00 2.99
N LEU A 70 -2.06 18.58 3.95
CA LEU A 70 -3.43 18.18 4.32
C LEU A 70 -4.40 18.19 3.14
N GLU A 71 -4.21 19.08 2.18
CA GLU A 71 -5.02 19.17 0.97
C GLU A 71 -4.91 17.91 0.10
N PHE A 72 -3.75 17.30 0.06
CA PHE A 72 -3.56 15.99 -0.60
C PHE A 72 -4.41 14.90 0.07
N TRP A 73 -4.33 14.81 1.39
CA TRP A 73 -5.06 13.83 2.18
C TRP A 73 -6.58 14.06 2.17
N ALA A 74 -7.01 15.32 2.08
CA ALA A 74 -8.43 15.67 1.98
C ALA A 74 -9.06 15.24 0.65
N ASN A 75 -8.26 14.98 -0.38
CA ASN A 75 -8.74 14.51 -1.68
C ASN A 75 -8.86 12.97 -1.76
N LEU A 76 -8.47 12.24 -0.72
CA LEU A 76 -8.66 10.80 -0.69
C LEU A 76 -10.12 10.44 -0.42
N GLU A 77 -10.61 9.46 -1.14
CA GLU A 77 -11.95 8.92 -0.93
C GLU A 77 -11.92 7.80 0.11
N LEU A 78 -12.73 7.94 1.16
CA LEU A 78 -13.01 6.90 2.12
C LEU A 78 -14.40 6.34 1.83
N LYS A 79 -14.47 5.04 1.54
CA LYS A 79 -15.74 4.33 1.32
C LYS A 79 -15.99 3.33 2.43
N GLY A 80 -17.09 3.53 3.15
CA GLY A 80 -17.61 2.60 4.14
C GLY A 80 -18.83 1.85 3.61
N TYR A 81 -18.95 0.59 3.99
CA TYR A 81 -20.06 -0.29 3.67
C TYR A 81 -20.64 -0.89 4.93
N ASP A 82 -21.81 -1.50 4.81
CA ASP A 82 -22.42 -2.26 5.89
C ASP A 82 -21.47 -3.32 6.46
N ASN A 83 -21.64 -3.64 7.74
CA ASN A 83 -20.84 -4.61 8.48
C ASN A 83 -19.35 -4.25 8.65
N GLY A 84 -18.98 -2.97 8.50
CA GLY A 84 -17.64 -2.47 8.78
C GLY A 84 -16.62 -2.70 7.67
N HIS A 85 -17.06 -3.09 6.48
CA HIS A 85 -16.19 -3.15 5.30
C HIS A 85 -15.89 -1.75 4.78
N GLY A 86 -14.76 -1.58 4.11
CA GLY A 86 -14.43 -0.29 3.51
C GLY A 86 -13.07 -0.28 2.81
N PHE A 87 -12.76 0.84 2.19
CA PHE A 87 -11.45 1.08 1.60
C PHE A 87 -11.17 2.57 1.43
N MET A 88 -9.91 2.87 1.27
CA MET A 88 -9.40 4.18 0.87
C MET A 88 -8.93 4.10 -0.57
N GLU A 89 -9.26 5.09 -1.40
CA GLU A 89 -8.75 5.22 -2.76
C GLU A 89 -8.40 6.68 -3.11
N GLY A 90 -7.70 6.89 -4.22
CA GLY A 90 -7.37 8.23 -4.72
C GLY A 90 -5.87 8.53 -4.78
N ILE A 91 -5.00 7.66 -4.27
CA ILE A 91 -3.56 7.80 -4.43
C ILE A 91 -3.16 7.10 -5.74
N PHE A 92 -3.10 7.84 -6.82
CA PHE A 92 -2.57 7.33 -8.08
C PHE A 92 -1.26 8.04 -8.41
N VAL A 93 -0.18 7.26 -8.45
CA VAL A 93 1.14 7.73 -8.91
C VAL A 93 1.42 7.05 -10.25
N PRO A 94 1.43 7.78 -11.36
CA PRO A 94 1.79 7.20 -12.65
C PRO A 94 3.19 6.60 -12.59
N PRO A 95 3.41 5.40 -13.14
CA PRO A 95 4.73 4.81 -13.21
C PRO A 95 5.66 5.65 -14.11
N THR A 96 6.90 5.83 -13.67
CA THR A 96 7.92 6.58 -14.40
C THR A 96 9.17 5.76 -14.70
N ASP A 97 9.34 4.64 -14.01
CA ASP A 97 10.48 3.76 -14.19
C ASP A 97 10.31 2.84 -15.43
N PRO A 98 11.42 2.44 -16.08
CA PRO A 98 11.35 1.65 -17.30
C PRO A 98 10.67 0.28 -17.15
N VAL A 99 10.76 -0.36 -15.99
CA VAL A 99 10.17 -1.68 -15.73
C VAL A 99 8.67 -1.58 -15.66
N SER A 100 8.17 -0.63 -14.89
CA SER A 100 6.72 -0.37 -14.77
C SER A 100 6.11 0.10 -16.08
N LEU A 101 6.81 0.95 -16.85
CA LEU A 101 6.37 1.38 -18.18
C LEU A 101 6.30 0.22 -19.17
N ALA A 102 7.27 -0.71 -19.14
CA ALA A 102 7.22 -1.91 -19.96
C ALA A 102 6.06 -2.84 -19.59
N TYR A 103 5.73 -2.94 -18.29
CA TYR A 103 4.55 -3.67 -17.83
C TYR A 103 3.25 -3.03 -18.32
N VAL A 104 3.12 -1.70 -18.24
CA VAL A 104 1.97 -0.95 -18.78
C VAL A 104 1.81 -1.23 -20.26
N ALA A 105 2.88 -1.11 -21.05
CA ALA A 105 2.84 -1.38 -22.48
C ALA A 105 2.41 -2.83 -22.80
N SER A 106 2.86 -3.81 -22.03
CA SER A 106 2.45 -5.21 -22.16
C SER A 106 0.97 -5.39 -21.82
N LEU A 107 0.47 -4.71 -20.79
CA LEU A 107 -0.94 -4.73 -20.42
C LEU A 107 -1.82 -4.11 -21.50
N GLU A 108 -1.42 -2.96 -22.04
CA GLU A 108 -2.09 -2.30 -23.18
C GLU A 108 -2.14 -3.18 -24.43
N ALA A 109 -1.03 -3.84 -24.74
CA ALA A 109 -0.98 -4.76 -25.89
C ALA A 109 -1.92 -5.97 -25.73
N SER A 110 -2.11 -6.44 -24.49
CA SER A 110 -2.96 -7.62 -24.21
C SER A 110 -4.43 -7.30 -24.00
N GLN A 111 -4.75 -6.15 -23.40
CA GLN A 111 -6.11 -5.79 -22.97
C GLN A 111 -6.70 -4.59 -23.75
N GLY A 112 -5.88 -3.87 -24.50
CA GLY A 112 -6.20 -2.57 -25.08
C GLY A 112 -6.02 -1.42 -24.08
N ALA A 113 -5.67 -0.24 -24.60
CA ALA A 113 -5.30 0.92 -23.78
C ALA A 113 -6.39 1.35 -22.77
N ALA A 114 -7.66 1.35 -23.19
CA ALA A 114 -8.78 1.75 -22.33
C ALA A 114 -8.94 0.80 -21.13
N ARG A 115 -8.82 -0.51 -21.35
CA ARG A 115 -8.93 -1.50 -20.26
C ARG A 115 -7.69 -1.49 -19.36
N ALA A 116 -6.53 -1.29 -19.94
CA ALA A 116 -5.29 -1.14 -19.16
C ALA A 116 -5.36 0.09 -18.23
N ASP A 117 -5.83 1.24 -18.73
CA ASP A 117 -6.03 2.44 -17.92
C ASP A 117 -7.03 2.20 -16.77
N GLU A 118 -8.15 1.56 -17.06
CA GLU A 118 -9.14 1.20 -16.05
C GLU A 118 -8.54 0.30 -14.95
N ILE A 119 -7.77 -0.72 -15.32
CA ILE A 119 -7.11 -1.63 -14.35
C ILE A 119 -6.11 -0.87 -13.49
N LEU A 120 -5.26 -0.04 -14.10
CA LEU A 120 -4.19 0.68 -13.42
C LEU A 120 -4.71 1.78 -12.49
N ARG A 121 -5.89 2.35 -12.79
CA ARG A 121 -6.52 3.37 -11.94
C ARG A 121 -7.20 2.80 -10.71
N VAL A 122 -7.41 1.48 -10.62
CA VAL A 122 -7.93 0.85 -9.40
C VAL A 122 -6.84 0.88 -8.33
N ASN A 123 -6.80 1.96 -7.58
CA ASN A 123 -5.83 2.14 -6.50
C ASN A 123 -6.54 2.15 -5.15
N ARG A 124 -6.99 0.98 -4.74
CA ARG A 124 -7.59 0.77 -3.43
C ARG A 124 -6.51 0.54 -2.39
N HIS A 125 -6.31 1.55 -1.62
CA HIS A 125 -5.39 1.55 -0.50
C HIS A 125 -6.12 1.11 0.76
N ASN A 126 -5.45 0.46 1.70
CA ASN A 126 -6.01 0.10 3.01
C ASN A 126 -7.45 -0.44 2.97
N THR A 127 -7.69 -1.49 2.19
CA THR A 127 -9.01 -2.14 2.16
C THR A 127 -9.27 -2.86 3.47
N ILE A 128 -10.50 -2.76 3.98
CA ILE A 128 -10.97 -3.48 5.16
C ILE A 128 -12.03 -4.49 4.73
N VAL A 129 -11.73 -5.76 4.94
CA VAL A 129 -12.70 -6.85 4.91
C VAL A 129 -12.91 -7.27 6.36
N TYR A 130 -13.84 -6.55 7.02
CA TYR A 130 -14.11 -6.72 8.46
C TYR A 130 -14.61 -8.14 8.77
N PRO A 131 -14.21 -8.76 9.92
CA PRO A 131 -13.47 -8.16 11.02
C PRO A 131 -11.95 -8.44 11.02
N SER A 132 -11.40 -9.16 10.07
CA SER A 132 -10.08 -9.74 10.29
C SER A 132 -9.12 -9.68 9.10
N CYS A 133 -9.47 -9.03 8.00
CA CYS A 133 -8.64 -9.02 6.80
C CYS A 133 -8.48 -7.61 6.22
N SER A 134 -7.25 -7.28 5.81
CA SER A 134 -6.94 -6.01 5.17
C SER A 134 -5.98 -6.22 3.99
N PRO A 135 -6.51 -6.30 2.76
CA PRO A 135 -5.69 -6.19 1.54
C PRO A 135 -5.11 -4.78 1.39
N HIS A 136 -3.88 -4.71 0.91
CA HIS A 136 -3.18 -3.47 0.61
C HIS A 136 -2.53 -3.58 -0.77
N THR A 137 -3.02 -2.83 -1.74
CA THR A 137 -2.59 -2.97 -3.13
C THR A 137 -1.16 -2.52 -3.36
N SER A 138 -0.78 -1.33 -2.88
CA SER A 138 0.56 -0.76 -3.12
C SER A 138 1.68 -1.61 -2.51
N PHE A 139 1.43 -2.29 -1.39
CA PHE A 139 2.39 -3.22 -0.80
C PHE A 139 2.21 -4.66 -1.26
N GLN A 140 1.23 -4.94 -2.10
CA GLN A 140 0.90 -6.29 -2.57
C GLN A 140 0.78 -7.29 -1.40
N GLN A 141 0.05 -6.89 -0.37
CA GLN A 141 -0.06 -7.63 0.88
C GLN A 141 -1.52 -7.91 1.25
N ILE A 142 -1.73 -9.02 1.94
CA ILE A 142 -2.93 -9.25 2.74
C ILE A 142 -2.51 -9.38 4.19
N ARG A 143 -3.16 -8.61 5.06
CA ARG A 143 -2.97 -8.64 6.50
C ARG A 143 -4.14 -9.37 7.14
N VAL A 144 -3.85 -10.38 7.95
CA VAL A 144 -4.85 -11.10 8.75
C VAL A 144 -4.67 -10.68 10.20
N ILE A 145 -5.74 -10.15 10.79
CA ILE A 145 -5.75 -9.55 12.12
C ILE A 145 -6.44 -10.53 13.08
N ARG A 146 -5.71 -10.96 14.11
CA ARG A 146 -6.20 -11.90 15.11
C ARG A 146 -6.11 -11.29 16.51
N PRO A 147 -7.24 -10.99 17.16
CA PRO A 147 -7.23 -10.58 18.56
C PRO A 147 -6.74 -11.73 19.44
N LEU A 148 -5.74 -11.46 20.28
CA LEU A 148 -5.23 -12.40 21.29
C LEU A 148 -5.79 -12.09 22.67
N SER A 149 -5.92 -10.78 22.98
CA SER A 149 -6.55 -10.27 24.19
C SER A 149 -7.08 -8.85 23.91
N VAL A 150 -7.65 -8.20 24.90
CA VAL A 150 -8.17 -6.81 24.76
C VAL A 150 -7.10 -5.80 24.34
N ASP A 151 -5.85 -6.08 24.68
CA ASP A 151 -4.68 -5.22 24.49
C ASP A 151 -3.55 -5.84 23.63
N ARG A 152 -3.82 -6.99 23.01
CA ARG A 152 -2.83 -7.70 22.17
C ARG A 152 -3.46 -8.23 20.89
N THR A 153 -2.83 -7.92 19.79
CA THR A 153 -3.26 -8.31 18.45
C THR A 153 -2.09 -8.97 17.70
N LEU A 154 -2.32 -10.14 17.12
CA LEU A 154 -1.42 -10.74 16.14
C LEU A 154 -1.83 -10.26 14.75
N VAL A 155 -0.88 -9.70 14.02
CA VAL A 155 -1.02 -9.37 12.60
C VAL A 155 -0.13 -10.31 11.78
N GLU A 156 -0.73 -11.09 10.91
CA GLU A 156 -0.04 -11.94 9.95
C GLU A 156 -0.08 -11.25 8.57
N ILE A 157 1.08 -11.07 7.97
CA ILE A 157 1.26 -10.37 6.69
C ILE A 157 1.73 -11.36 5.65
N PHE A 158 0.94 -11.51 4.60
CA PHE A 158 1.23 -12.32 3.43
C PHE A 158 1.52 -11.40 2.26
N SER A 159 2.72 -11.46 1.71
CA SER A 159 3.07 -10.75 0.48
C SER A 159 2.74 -11.61 -0.74
N PHE A 160 2.33 -10.97 -1.81
CA PHE A 160 1.95 -11.61 -3.06
C PHE A 160 2.72 -11.02 -4.23
N ARG A 161 2.89 -11.83 -5.27
CA ARG A 161 3.36 -11.36 -6.57
C ARG A 161 2.49 -11.92 -7.69
N LEU A 162 2.46 -11.23 -8.81
CA LEU A 162 1.81 -11.70 -10.02
C LEU A 162 2.70 -12.73 -10.72
N LYS A 163 2.17 -13.91 -11.01
CA LYS A 163 2.86 -14.89 -11.85
C LYS A 163 3.08 -14.32 -13.24
N GLY A 164 4.33 -14.43 -13.72
CA GLY A 164 4.70 -13.96 -15.05
C GLY A 164 5.00 -12.46 -15.16
N ALA A 165 4.84 -11.68 -14.09
CA ALA A 165 5.37 -10.32 -14.06
C ALA A 165 6.91 -10.34 -13.92
N PRO A 166 7.62 -9.33 -14.47
CA PRO A 166 9.07 -9.24 -14.33
C PRO A 166 9.51 -9.26 -12.86
N GLU A 167 10.57 -10.00 -12.54
CA GLU A 167 11.09 -10.06 -11.15
C GLU A 167 11.41 -8.67 -10.59
N ALA A 168 11.88 -7.76 -11.43
CA ALA A 168 12.19 -6.38 -11.05
C ALA A 168 10.98 -5.56 -10.56
N THR A 169 9.74 -6.04 -10.75
CA THR A 169 8.54 -5.38 -10.20
C THR A 169 8.28 -5.73 -8.72
N PHE A 170 9.11 -6.63 -8.15
CA PHE A 170 8.96 -7.14 -6.76
C PHE A 170 10.20 -6.90 -5.90
N GLN A 171 11.16 -6.12 -6.39
CA GLN A 171 12.39 -5.78 -5.67
C GLN A 171 12.30 -4.42 -5.02
#